data_f7e164f56fecaac6542e66ca93ed3f06
#
_entry.id   f7e164f56fecaac6542e66ca93ed3f06
#
_cell.length_a   1.000
_cell.length_b   1.000
_cell.length_c   1.000
_cell.angle_alpha   90.00
_cell.angle_beta   90.00
_cell.angle_gamma   90.00
#
_symmetry.space_group_name_H-M   'P 1'
#
loop_
_entity.id
_entity.type
_entity.pdbx_description
1 polymer ?
#
loop_
_entity_poly.entity_id
_entity_poly.type
_entity_poly.pdbx_seq_one_letter_code
_entity_poly.pdbx_strand_id
1 'polypeptide(L)'
;MAKIESYRDLVVWQQAMDLAVIYETTRAWPKKELYGLTTKLRRAAASVPANIAEGYGRESRASYQQFLRIAQGSLKELETHLLIAQRVGITSSEAAQQLMVRSASVGTLLRLLIRKLAPE
;
A
#
# COMPACT_ATOMS: atom_id res chain seq x y z
N MET A 1 -24.35 1.86 11.30
CA MET A 1 -23.08 2.15 10.66
C MET A 1 -22.02 2.43 11.73
N ALA A 2 -20.87 1.80 11.62
CA ALA A 2 -19.82 2.00 12.60
C ALA A 2 -19.26 3.42 12.52
N LYS A 3 -19.06 4.04 13.68
CA LYS A 3 -18.49 5.37 13.79
C LYS A 3 -16.96 5.28 13.60
N ILE A 4 -16.40 6.22 12.85
CA ILE A 4 -14.95 6.32 12.68
C ILE A 4 -14.37 7.09 13.87
N GLU A 5 -13.66 6.39 14.74
CA GLU A 5 -13.03 6.98 15.93
C GLU A 5 -11.50 7.06 15.79
N SER A 6 -10.91 6.22 14.94
CA SER A 6 -9.48 6.26 14.68
C SER A 6 -9.20 5.77 13.26
N TYR A 7 -7.94 5.92 12.83
CA TYR A 7 -7.53 5.42 11.52
C TYR A 7 -7.78 3.91 11.37
N ARG A 8 -7.81 3.17 12.49
CA ARG A 8 -8.04 1.72 12.48
C ARG A 8 -9.43 1.34 11.99
N ASP A 9 -10.36 2.28 12.04
CA ASP A 9 -11.74 2.06 11.57
C ASP A 9 -11.90 2.32 10.08
N LEU A 10 -10.88 2.90 9.44
CA LEU A 10 -10.92 3.16 8.00
C LEU A 10 -10.74 1.86 7.22
N VAL A 11 -11.70 1.57 6.32
CA VAL A 11 -11.62 0.37 5.49
C VAL A 11 -10.35 0.37 4.65
N VAL A 12 -9.96 1.53 4.09
CA VAL A 12 -8.75 1.64 3.28
C VAL A 12 -7.49 1.30 4.09
N TRP A 13 -7.45 1.71 5.35
CA TRP A 13 -6.32 1.36 6.23
C TRP A 13 -6.28 -0.15 6.50
N GLN A 14 -7.45 -0.73 6.80
CA GLN A 14 -7.56 -2.16 7.07
C GLN A 14 -7.10 -2.98 5.87
N GLN A 15 -7.54 -2.61 4.66
CA GLN A 15 -7.10 -3.30 3.44
C GLN A 15 -5.63 -3.04 3.13
N ALA A 16 -5.13 -1.84 3.42
CA ALA A 16 -3.71 -1.56 3.25
C ALA A 16 -2.85 -2.42 4.16
N MET A 17 -3.33 -2.72 5.37
CA MET A 17 -2.63 -3.61 6.30
C MET A 17 -2.51 -5.03 5.74
N ASP A 18 -3.45 -5.46 4.89
CA ASP A 18 -3.37 -6.77 4.24
C ASP A 18 -2.19 -6.87 3.27
N LEU A 19 -1.62 -5.75 2.85
CA LEU A 19 -0.40 -5.76 2.04
C LEU A 19 0.80 -6.32 2.81
N ALA A 20 0.68 -6.45 4.14
CA ALA A 20 1.71 -7.09 4.97
C ALA A 20 1.97 -8.55 4.57
N VAL A 21 1.06 -9.17 3.81
CA VAL A 21 1.27 -10.52 3.25
C VAL A 21 2.55 -10.55 2.39
N ILE A 22 3.01 -9.42 1.89
CA ILE A 22 4.26 -9.30 1.15
C ILE A 22 5.45 -9.79 1.98
N TYR A 23 5.42 -9.59 3.31
CA TYR A 23 6.48 -10.09 4.19
C TYR A 23 6.55 -11.61 4.18
N GLU A 24 5.38 -12.26 4.14
CA GLU A 24 5.29 -13.72 4.02
C GLU A 24 5.80 -14.18 2.65
N THR A 25 5.29 -13.57 1.60
CA THR A 25 5.63 -13.92 0.21
C THR A 25 7.13 -13.80 -0.05
N THR A 26 7.76 -12.76 0.50
CA THR A 26 9.18 -12.50 0.23
C THR A 26 10.15 -13.29 1.09
N ARG A 27 9.67 -14.04 2.07
CA ARG A 27 10.54 -14.87 2.91
C ARG A 27 11.36 -15.87 2.09
N ALA A 28 10.75 -16.43 1.04
CA ALA A 28 11.39 -17.41 0.19
C ALA A 28 12.24 -16.78 -0.92
N TRP A 29 12.26 -15.47 -1.02
CA TRP A 29 13.03 -14.79 -2.06
C TRP A 29 14.54 -14.95 -1.80
N PRO A 30 15.37 -14.91 -2.87
CA PRO A 30 16.81 -15.08 -2.71
C PRO A 30 17.41 -14.11 -1.73
N LYS A 31 18.32 -14.59 -0.86
CA LYS A 31 18.99 -13.76 0.14
C LYS A 31 19.76 -12.61 -0.48
N LYS A 32 20.27 -12.78 -1.70
CA LYS A 32 20.99 -11.73 -2.43
C LYS A 32 20.10 -10.53 -2.75
N GLU A 33 18.77 -10.71 -2.72
CA GLU A 33 17.81 -9.63 -2.97
C GLU A 33 17.37 -8.93 -1.69
N LEU A 34 17.82 -9.40 -0.52
CA LEU A 34 17.34 -8.87 0.77
C LEU A 34 17.51 -7.35 0.89
N TYR A 35 18.67 -6.83 0.50
CA TYR A 35 18.94 -5.38 0.56
C TYR A 35 18.63 -4.66 -0.74
N GLY A 36 18.08 -5.35 -1.70
CA GLY A 36 17.63 -4.79 -2.96
C GLY A 36 16.12 -4.82 -3.07
N LEU A 37 15.62 -5.68 -3.95
CA LEU A 37 14.21 -5.73 -4.31
C LEU A 37 13.30 -6.11 -3.13
N THR A 38 13.71 -7.06 -2.29
CA THR A 38 12.94 -7.48 -1.13
C THR A 38 12.67 -6.31 -0.17
N THR A 39 13.72 -5.61 0.21
CA THR A 39 13.61 -4.46 1.13
C THR A 39 12.75 -3.35 0.51
N LYS A 40 12.96 -3.05 -0.77
CA LYS A 40 12.19 -2.00 -1.46
C LYS A 40 10.70 -2.32 -1.48
N LEU A 41 10.35 -3.57 -1.77
CA LEU A 41 8.96 -4.01 -1.80
C LEU A 41 8.32 -3.91 -0.42
N ARG A 42 9.02 -4.40 0.61
CA ARG A 42 8.53 -4.35 1.99
C ARG A 42 8.34 -2.93 2.48
N ARG A 43 9.28 -2.03 2.18
CA ARG A 43 9.19 -0.62 2.57
C ARG A 43 8.01 0.06 1.89
N ALA A 44 7.79 -0.20 0.61
CA ALA A 44 6.65 0.36 -0.10
C ALA A 44 5.34 -0.15 0.51
N ALA A 45 5.26 -1.44 0.83
CA ALA A 45 4.07 -2.03 1.45
C ALA A 45 3.75 -1.40 2.80
N ALA A 46 4.75 -1.22 3.65
CA ALA A 46 4.57 -0.62 4.97
C ALA A 46 4.21 0.86 4.88
N SER A 47 4.71 1.56 3.88
CA SER A 47 4.46 2.98 3.69
C SER A 47 2.99 3.29 3.40
N VAL A 48 2.25 2.37 2.76
CA VAL A 48 0.85 2.61 2.42
C VAL A 48 -0.01 2.81 3.66
N PRO A 49 -0.13 1.84 4.58
CA PRO A 49 -0.95 2.05 5.78
C PRO A 49 -0.38 3.12 6.70
N ALA A 50 0.94 3.25 6.78
CA ALA A 50 1.58 4.26 7.62
C ALA A 50 1.16 5.67 7.21
N ASN A 51 1.14 5.97 5.92
CA ASN A 51 0.76 7.30 5.43
C ASN A 51 -0.75 7.54 5.55
N ILE A 52 -1.57 6.51 5.41
CA ILE A 52 -3.01 6.64 5.64
C ILE A 52 -3.26 7.05 7.10
N ALA A 53 -2.63 6.35 8.04
CA ALA A 53 -2.77 6.65 9.47
C ALA A 53 -2.24 8.04 9.82
N GLU A 54 -1.07 8.40 9.29
CA GLU A 54 -0.46 9.71 9.51
C GLU A 54 -1.38 10.83 9.01
N GLY A 55 -1.94 10.66 7.80
CA GLY A 55 -2.84 11.64 7.21
C GLY A 55 -4.12 11.82 8.00
N TYR A 56 -4.68 10.73 8.49
CA TYR A 56 -5.90 10.78 9.30
C TYR A 56 -5.70 11.61 10.55
N GLY A 57 -4.50 11.58 11.13
CA GLY A 57 -4.15 12.34 12.33
C GLY A 57 -3.91 13.83 12.10
N ARG A 58 -3.93 14.29 10.84
CA ARG A 58 -3.70 15.70 10.54
C ARG A 58 -4.97 16.53 10.72
N GLU A 59 -4.79 17.80 11.09
CA GLU A 59 -5.91 18.69 11.36
C GLU A 59 -6.59 19.23 10.11
N SER A 60 -5.83 19.42 9.02
CA SER A 60 -6.39 19.98 7.78
C SER A 60 -6.66 18.92 6.75
N ARG A 61 -7.70 19.16 5.93
CA ARG A 61 -8.02 18.32 4.78
C ARG A 61 -6.88 18.28 3.77
N ALA A 62 -6.25 19.41 3.53
CA ALA A 62 -5.13 19.52 2.59
C ALA A 62 -3.97 18.61 3.01
N SER A 63 -3.62 18.62 4.29
CA SER A 63 -2.57 17.77 4.83
C SER A 63 -2.96 16.29 4.76
N TYR A 64 -4.20 15.97 5.08
CA TYR A 64 -4.72 14.61 4.98
C TYR A 64 -4.59 14.11 3.54
N GLN A 65 -5.05 14.87 2.56
CA GLN A 65 -4.93 14.51 1.14
C GLN A 65 -3.48 14.31 0.72
N GLN A 66 -2.58 15.12 1.22
CA GLN A 66 -1.15 15.02 0.90
C GLN A 66 -0.62 13.65 1.32
N PHE A 67 -0.93 13.21 2.53
CA PHE A 67 -0.49 11.89 3.01
C PHE A 67 -1.13 10.75 2.24
N LEU A 68 -2.40 10.89 1.85
CA LEU A 68 -3.06 9.88 1.03
C LEU A 68 -2.42 9.78 -0.37
N ARG A 69 -1.98 10.90 -0.92
CA ARG A 69 -1.26 10.90 -2.20
C ARG A 69 0.12 10.25 -2.09
N ILE A 70 0.79 10.43 -0.95
CA ILE A 70 2.04 9.71 -0.67
C ILE A 70 1.76 8.20 -0.63
N ALA A 71 0.67 7.79 0.01
CA ALA A 71 0.26 6.39 0.03
C ALA A 71 0.00 5.86 -1.38
N GLN A 72 -0.64 6.63 -2.25
CA GLN A 72 -0.84 6.25 -3.65
C GLN A 72 0.49 6.04 -4.38
N GLY A 73 1.45 6.92 -4.15
CA GLY A 73 2.79 6.80 -4.74
C GLY A 73 3.49 5.53 -4.26
N SER A 74 3.39 5.25 -2.96
CA SER A 74 3.96 4.03 -2.37
C SER A 74 3.33 2.77 -2.98
N LEU A 75 2.03 2.82 -3.25
CA LEU A 75 1.32 1.70 -3.86
C LEU A 75 1.82 1.44 -5.28
N LYS A 76 2.06 2.49 -6.07
CA LYS A 76 2.62 2.36 -7.42
C LYS A 76 4.05 1.84 -7.38
N GLU A 77 4.82 2.26 -6.40
CA GLU A 77 6.17 1.75 -6.19
C GLU A 77 6.14 0.25 -5.85
N LEU A 78 5.24 -0.16 -4.97
CA LEU A 78 5.01 -1.56 -4.62
C LEU A 78 4.69 -2.38 -5.87
N GLU A 79 3.74 -1.93 -6.67
CA GLU A 79 3.33 -2.60 -7.91
C GLU A 79 4.49 -2.74 -8.87
N THR A 80 5.28 -1.68 -9.01
CA THR A 80 6.44 -1.68 -9.91
C THR A 80 7.48 -2.71 -9.49
N HIS A 81 7.83 -2.74 -8.20
CA HIS A 81 8.80 -3.72 -7.70
C HIS A 81 8.29 -5.15 -7.83
N LEU A 82 6.99 -5.35 -7.64
CA LEU A 82 6.36 -6.66 -7.78
C LEU A 82 6.43 -7.15 -9.24
N LEU A 83 6.15 -6.25 -10.19
CA LEU A 83 6.22 -6.57 -11.61
C LEU A 83 7.67 -6.84 -12.06
N ILE A 84 8.64 -6.13 -11.48
CA ILE A 84 10.06 -6.41 -11.73
C ILE A 84 10.39 -7.80 -11.22
N ALA A 85 9.97 -8.14 -10.00
CA ALA A 85 10.22 -9.47 -9.42
C ALA A 85 9.66 -10.58 -10.29
N GLN A 86 8.47 -10.39 -10.84
CA GLN A 86 7.85 -11.34 -11.76
C GLN A 86 8.67 -11.47 -13.04
N ARG A 87 9.05 -10.34 -13.62
CA ARG A 87 9.79 -10.32 -14.91
C ARG A 87 11.14 -11.02 -14.82
N VAL A 88 11.83 -10.89 -13.69
CA VAL A 88 13.15 -11.50 -13.51
C VAL A 88 13.07 -12.91 -12.90
N GLY A 89 11.87 -13.44 -12.71
CA GLY A 89 11.68 -14.81 -12.25
C GLY A 89 11.84 -15.04 -10.76
N ILE A 90 11.82 -13.99 -9.95
CA ILE A 90 11.92 -14.11 -8.48
C ILE A 90 10.60 -14.58 -7.88
N THR A 91 9.48 -14.15 -8.44
CA THR A 91 8.15 -14.54 -7.98
C THR A 91 7.32 -15.09 -9.14
N SER A 92 6.34 -15.94 -8.82
CA SER A 92 5.46 -16.51 -9.85
C SER A 92 4.42 -15.49 -10.32
N SER A 93 3.85 -15.73 -11.50
CA SER A 93 2.76 -14.92 -12.02
C SER A 93 1.56 -14.95 -11.11
N GLU A 94 1.25 -16.10 -10.49
CA GLU A 94 0.12 -16.26 -9.60
C GLU A 94 0.29 -15.42 -8.32
N ALA A 95 1.46 -15.50 -7.69
CA ALA A 95 1.74 -14.73 -6.49
C ALA A 95 1.69 -13.22 -6.78
N ALA A 96 2.27 -12.80 -7.91
CA ALA A 96 2.25 -11.41 -8.32
C ALA A 96 0.81 -10.93 -8.57
N GLN A 97 0.00 -11.75 -9.24
CA GLN A 97 -1.39 -11.41 -9.56
C GLN A 97 -2.22 -11.20 -8.29
N GLN A 98 -2.07 -12.09 -7.30
CA GLN A 98 -2.80 -11.97 -6.04
C GLN A 98 -2.49 -10.65 -5.33
N LEU A 99 -1.22 -10.27 -5.31
CA LEU A 99 -0.80 -9.01 -4.69
C LEU A 99 -1.27 -7.80 -5.48
N MET A 100 -1.25 -7.90 -6.83
CA MET A 100 -1.74 -6.83 -7.69
C MET A 100 -3.23 -6.57 -7.48
N VAL A 101 -4.04 -7.62 -7.28
CA VAL A 101 -5.46 -7.49 -7.00
C VAL A 101 -5.69 -6.74 -5.69
N ARG A 102 -4.94 -7.09 -4.63
CA ARG A 102 -5.04 -6.39 -3.34
C ARG A 102 -4.63 -4.93 -3.48
N SER A 103 -3.55 -4.68 -4.20
CA SER A 103 -3.06 -3.32 -4.45
C SER A 103 -4.09 -2.49 -5.20
N ALA A 104 -4.71 -3.04 -6.22
CA ALA A 104 -5.73 -2.35 -7.01
C ALA A 104 -6.93 -1.95 -6.14
N SER A 105 -7.35 -2.81 -5.22
CA SER A 105 -8.44 -2.53 -4.29
C SER A 105 -8.11 -1.35 -3.38
N VAL A 106 -6.91 -1.35 -2.80
CA VAL A 106 -6.44 -0.24 -1.96
C VAL A 106 -6.37 1.05 -2.77
N GLY A 107 -5.86 0.98 -4.00
CA GLY A 107 -5.76 2.13 -4.89
C GLY A 107 -7.11 2.77 -5.19
N THR A 108 -8.13 1.96 -5.42
CA THR A 108 -9.50 2.44 -5.65
C THR A 108 -10.02 3.17 -4.41
N LEU A 109 -9.85 2.58 -3.23
CA LEU A 109 -10.32 3.20 -1.98
C LEU A 109 -9.57 4.51 -1.68
N LEU A 110 -8.26 4.55 -1.93
CA LEU A 110 -7.48 5.78 -1.75
C LEU A 110 -8.00 6.90 -2.66
N ARG A 111 -8.22 6.58 -3.93
CA ARG A 111 -8.72 7.57 -4.89
C ARG A 111 -10.08 8.13 -4.46
N LEU A 112 -11.00 7.25 -4.03
CA LEU A 112 -12.31 7.66 -3.57
C LEU A 112 -12.22 8.56 -2.33
N LEU A 113 -11.37 8.21 -1.39
CA LEU A 113 -11.19 9.01 -0.17
C LEU A 113 -10.58 10.38 -0.49
N ILE A 114 -9.59 10.43 -1.34
CA ILE A 114 -8.97 11.69 -1.77
C ILE A 114 -10.01 12.61 -2.42
N ARG A 115 -10.85 12.07 -3.29
CA ARG A 115 -11.94 12.83 -3.93
C ARG A 115 -12.95 13.35 -2.92
N LYS A 116 -13.30 12.53 -1.95
CA LYS A 116 -14.24 12.91 -0.89
C LYS A 116 -13.73 14.08 -0.06
N LEU A 117 -12.42 14.17 0.11
CA LEU A 117 -11.77 15.24 0.87
C LEU A 117 -11.49 16.50 0.04
N ALA A 118 -11.67 16.43 -1.27
CA ALA A 118 -11.40 17.56 -2.14
C ALA A 118 -12.41 18.69 -1.87
N PRO A 119 -11.98 19.95 -1.93
CA PRO A 119 -12.93 21.07 -1.83
C PRO A 119 -13.85 21.07 -3.05
N GLU A 120 -15.10 21.45 -2.81
CA GLU A 120 -16.10 21.57 -3.87
C GLU A 120 -15.87 22.80 -4.76
#